data_ddc7fe75c123fa349db959d170412380
#
_entry.id   ddc7fe75c123fa349db959d170412380
#
_cell.length_a   1.000
_cell.length_b   1.000
_cell.length_c   1.000
_cell.angle_alpha   90.00
_cell.angle_beta   90.00
_cell.angle_gamma   90.00
#
_symmetry.space_group_name_H-M   'P 1'
#
loop_
_entity.id
_entity.type
_entity.pdbx_description
1 polymer ?
#
loop_
_entity_poly.entity_id
_entity_poly.type
_entity_poly.pdbx_seq_one_letter_code
_entity_poly.pdbx_strand_id
1 'polypeptide(L)'
;MPALSPASYLRLARASAIYDIVQILPFATPWTSVLLLERLSNVNVWLGGAPFPVFTPLHLLLSTLLGTLVLLWCAVRLKEPSLRLGRFDGFGRLLFAFWIGWAMLEADMPVLWLFLVPELFWGVAQWWPVAQASGSNTPRAAFTSDI
;
A
#
# COMPACT_ATOMS: atom_id res chain seq x y z
N MET A 1 2.87 -1.98 23.98
CA MET A 1 3.41 -2.66 22.80
C MET A 1 4.79 -2.07 22.51
N PRO A 2 5.82 -2.86 22.16
CA PRO A 2 7.12 -2.31 21.82
C PRO A 2 7.02 -1.42 20.58
N ALA A 3 7.53 -0.21 20.65
CA ALA A 3 7.55 0.74 19.54
C ALA A 3 8.70 0.37 18.56
N LEU A 4 8.49 0.56 17.26
CA LEU A 4 9.52 0.38 16.25
C LEU A 4 10.56 1.49 16.36
N SER A 5 11.83 1.18 16.07
CA SER A 5 12.82 2.23 15.83
C SER A 5 12.48 2.98 14.54
N PRO A 6 12.85 4.27 14.41
CA PRO A 6 12.63 5.02 13.16
C PRO A 6 13.22 4.30 11.93
N ALA A 7 14.42 3.73 12.06
CA ALA A 7 15.06 2.97 10.98
C ALA A 7 14.29 1.70 10.60
N SER A 8 13.72 0.99 11.57
CA SER A 8 12.89 -0.20 11.32
C SER A 8 11.58 0.18 10.61
N TYR A 9 10.98 1.30 11.01
CA TYR A 9 9.79 1.82 10.35
C TYR A 9 10.05 2.20 8.88
N LEU A 10 11.15 2.87 8.59
CA LEU A 10 11.50 3.22 7.21
C LEU A 10 11.77 1.97 6.34
N ARG A 11 12.35 0.92 6.92
CA ARG A 11 12.50 -0.38 6.23
C ARG A 11 11.14 -1.00 5.93
N LEU A 12 10.21 -0.99 6.88
CA LEU A 12 8.85 -1.47 6.70
C LEU A 12 8.12 -0.68 5.59
N ALA A 13 8.21 0.65 5.59
CA ALA A 13 7.61 1.50 4.56
C ALA A 13 8.18 1.23 3.14
N ARG A 14 9.50 0.97 3.05
CA ARG A 14 10.14 0.56 1.77
C ARG A 14 9.69 -0.83 1.32
N ALA A 15 9.64 -1.80 2.23
CA ALA A 15 9.17 -3.15 1.91
C ALA A 15 7.74 -3.14 1.39
N SER A 16 6.86 -2.36 2.02
CA SER A 16 5.50 -2.13 1.56
C SER A 16 5.46 -1.53 0.14
N ALA A 17 6.30 -0.52 -0.16
CA ALA A 17 6.35 0.08 -1.49
C ALA A 17 6.85 -0.90 -2.57
N ILE A 18 7.83 -1.75 -2.24
CA ILE A 18 8.31 -2.80 -3.16
C ILE A 18 7.21 -3.84 -3.40
N TYR A 19 6.50 -4.25 -2.35
CA TYR A 19 5.35 -5.15 -2.48
C TYR A 19 4.31 -4.59 -3.45
N ASP A 20 3.95 -3.31 -3.31
CA ASP A 20 2.98 -2.65 -4.20
C ASP A 20 3.45 -2.62 -5.65
N ILE A 21 4.74 -2.36 -5.90
CA ILE A 21 5.29 -2.39 -7.26
C ILE A 21 5.07 -3.77 -7.88
N VAL A 22 5.39 -4.84 -7.16
CA VAL A 22 5.20 -6.21 -7.67
C VAL A 22 3.73 -6.49 -7.97
N GLN A 23 2.83 -6.06 -7.08
CA GLN A 23 1.41 -6.31 -7.21
C GLN A 23 0.77 -5.48 -8.33
N ILE A 24 1.18 -4.22 -8.50
CA ILE A 24 0.54 -3.28 -9.42
C ILE A 24 1.17 -3.27 -10.82
N LEU A 25 2.41 -3.74 -10.95
CA LEU A 25 3.15 -3.71 -12.22
C LEU A 25 2.37 -4.31 -13.40
N PRO A 26 1.62 -5.42 -13.26
CA PRO A 26 0.82 -5.95 -14.36
C PRO A 26 -0.29 -5.00 -14.84
N PHE A 27 -0.71 -4.04 -14.01
CA PHE A 27 -1.69 -3.02 -14.39
C PHE A 27 -1.07 -1.81 -15.08
N ALA A 28 0.25 -1.76 -15.26
CA ALA A 28 0.94 -0.65 -15.92
C ALA A 28 0.63 -0.53 -17.41
N THR A 29 0.16 -1.60 -18.05
CA THR A 29 -0.23 -1.59 -19.47
C THR A 29 -1.56 -2.31 -19.68
N PRO A 30 -2.35 -1.94 -20.71
CA PRO A 30 -3.61 -2.65 -20.98
C PRO A 30 -3.41 -4.13 -21.34
N TRP A 31 -2.32 -4.47 -22.01
CA TRP A 31 -2.02 -5.85 -22.41
C TRP A 31 -1.72 -6.76 -21.22
N THR A 32 -0.88 -6.32 -20.31
CA THR A 32 -0.56 -7.06 -19.08
C THR A 32 -1.75 -7.11 -18.12
N SER A 33 -2.59 -6.05 -18.10
CA SER A 33 -3.85 -6.04 -17.35
C SER A 33 -4.79 -7.14 -17.82
N VAL A 34 -4.99 -7.30 -19.13
CA VAL A 34 -5.85 -8.37 -19.68
C VAL A 34 -5.37 -9.74 -19.23
N LEU A 35 -4.07 -10.03 -19.39
CA LEU A 35 -3.49 -11.31 -18.98
C LEU A 35 -3.66 -11.59 -17.48
N LEU A 36 -3.44 -10.57 -16.65
CA LEU A 36 -3.63 -10.73 -15.19
C LEU A 36 -5.12 -10.98 -14.86
N LEU A 37 -6.03 -10.18 -15.43
CA LEU A 37 -7.47 -10.29 -15.17
C LEU A 37 -8.02 -11.65 -15.60
N GLU A 38 -7.56 -12.20 -16.72
CA GLU A 38 -7.89 -13.57 -17.14
C GLU A 38 -7.39 -14.63 -16.11
N ARG A 39 -6.16 -14.47 -15.61
CA ARG A 39 -5.63 -15.37 -14.58
C ARG A 39 -6.42 -15.25 -13.27
N LEU A 40 -6.73 -14.03 -12.83
CA LEU A 40 -7.54 -13.80 -11.63
C LEU A 40 -8.95 -14.37 -11.79
N SER A 41 -9.57 -14.24 -12.98
CA SER A 41 -10.87 -14.84 -13.28
C SER A 41 -10.84 -16.36 -13.13
N ASN A 42 -9.79 -17.01 -13.67
CA ASN A 42 -9.62 -18.46 -13.54
C ASN A 42 -9.44 -18.91 -12.08
N VAL A 43 -8.65 -18.15 -11.31
CA VAL A 43 -8.49 -18.40 -9.86
C VAL A 43 -9.80 -18.17 -9.12
N ASN A 44 -10.57 -17.13 -9.48
CA ASN A 44 -11.87 -16.86 -8.88
C ASN A 44 -12.84 -18.04 -9.07
N VAL A 45 -12.92 -18.55 -10.28
CA VAL A 45 -13.75 -19.74 -10.60
C VAL A 45 -13.27 -20.96 -9.82
N TRP A 46 -11.96 -21.18 -9.74
CA TRP A 46 -11.39 -22.28 -8.96
C TRP A 46 -11.73 -22.17 -7.46
N LEU A 47 -11.84 -20.96 -6.93
CA LEU A 47 -12.25 -20.70 -5.56
C LEU A 47 -13.78 -20.74 -5.35
N GLY A 48 -14.55 -21.08 -6.39
CA GLY A 48 -16.01 -21.18 -6.35
C GLY A 48 -16.77 -19.92 -6.71
N GLY A 49 -16.08 -18.83 -7.12
CA GLY A 49 -16.71 -17.60 -7.57
C GLY A 49 -17.11 -17.62 -9.05
N ALA A 50 -17.81 -16.56 -9.49
CA ALA A 50 -18.22 -16.38 -10.87
C ALA A 50 -17.05 -15.95 -11.78
N PRO A 51 -17.05 -16.26 -13.09
CA PRO A 51 -16.07 -15.69 -14.01
C PRO A 51 -16.19 -14.16 -14.08
N PHE A 52 -15.07 -13.49 -14.27
CA PHE A 52 -15.09 -12.04 -14.42
C PHE A 52 -15.82 -11.61 -15.67
N PRO A 53 -16.49 -10.44 -15.67
CA PRO A 53 -17.11 -9.89 -16.86
C PRO A 53 -16.04 -9.49 -17.89
N VAL A 54 -16.48 -9.34 -19.14
CA VAL A 54 -15.61 -8.84 -20.20
C VAL A 54 -15.22 -7.38 -19.92
N PHE A 55 -13.93 -7.11 -19.86
CA PHE A 55 -13.40 -5.76 -19.63
C PHE A 55 -13.39 -4.97 -20.93
N THR A 56 -14.09 -3.83 -20.94
CA THR A 56 -14.08 -2.89 -22.06
C THR A 56 -12.79 -2.07 -22.09
N PRO A 57 -12.45 -1.41 -23.22
CA PRO A 57 -11.30 -0.50 -23.29
C PRO A 57 -11.30 0.59 -22.20
N LEU A 58 -12.47 1.07 -21.78
CA LEU A 58 -12.58 2.04 -20.69
C LEU A 58 -12.14 1.46 -19.34
N HIS A 59 -12.54 0.24 -19.02
CA HIS A 59 -12.09 -0.43 -17.79
C HIS A 59 -10.56 -0.63 -17.78
N LEU A 60 -10.00 -1.04 -18.93
CA LEU A 60 -8.55 -1.20 -19.07
C LEU A 60 -7.80 0.13 -18.96
N LEU A 61 -8.35 1.21 -19.52
CA LEU A 61 -7.79 2.56 -19.38
C LEU A 61 -7.76 2.98 -17.90
N LEU A 62 -8.88 2.86 -17.18
CA LEU A 62 -8.96 3.21 -15.76
C LEU A 62 -7.99 2.38 -14.92
N SER A 63 -7.89 1.08 -15.18
CA SER A 63 -6.95 0.18 -14.54
C SER A 63 -5.50 0.61 -14.77
N THR A 64 -5.13 0.95 -16.02
CA THR A 64 -3.78 1.38 -16.39
C THR A 64 -3.42 2.74 -15.78
N LEU A 65 -4.36 3.69 -15.76
CA LEU A 65 -4.17 4.98 -15.10
C LEU A 65 -3.94 4.80 -13.59
N LEU A 66 -4.75 3.98 -12.95
CA LEU A 66 -4.58 3.66 -11.53
C LEU A 66 -3.22 2.96 -11.28
N GLY A 67 -2.88 1.97 -12.08
CA GLY A 67 -1.58 1.28 -12.00
C GLY A 67 -0.40 2.24 -12.12
N THR A 68 -0.45 3.15 -13.09
CA THR A 68 0.56 4.19 -13.29
C THR A 68 0.65 5.12 -12.08
N LEU A 69 -0.49 5.57 -11.53
CA LEU A 69 -0.52 6.45 -10.36
C LEU A 69 0.09 5.77 -9.13
N VAL A 70 -0.23 4.51 -8.89
CA VAL A 70 0.33 3.74 -7.76
C VAL A 70 1.84 3.52 -7.94
N LEU A 71 2.33 3.25 -9.16
CA LEU A 71 3.77 3.15 -9.42
C LEU A 71 4.51 4.46 -9.14
N LEU A 72 3.96 5.60 -9.55
CA LEU A 72 4.51 6.92 -9.23
C LEU A 72 4.51 7.16 -7.71
N TRP A 73 3.44 6.80 -7.02
CA TRP A 73 3.36 6.87 -5.56
C TRP A 73 4.44 6.00 -4.88
N CYS A 74 4.65 4.78 -5.36
CA CYS A 74 5.71 3.90 -4.87
C CYS A 74 7.10 4.51 -5.09
N ALA A 75 7.35 5.13 -6.26
CA ALA A 75 8.60 5.81 -6.54
C ALA A 75 8.89 6.95 -5.55
N VAL A 76 7.89 7.75 -5.20
CA VAL A 76 8.02 8.80 -4.17
C VAL A 76 8.37 8.20 -2.81
N ARG A 77 7.67 7.15 -2.38
CA ARG A 77 7.93 6.48 -1.10
C ARG A 77 9.32 5.82 -1.01
N LEU A 78 9.83 5.34 -2.13
CA LEU A 78 11.19 4.76 -2.18
C LEU A 78 12.28 5.82 -2.17
N LYS A 79 12.07 6.95 -2.85
CA LYS A 79 13.03 8.06 -2.88
C LYS A 79 13.08 8.83 -1.56
N GLU A 80 11.92 9.11 -0.99
CA GLU A 80 11.76 9.96 0.20
C GLU A 80 10.98 9.23 1.31
N PRO A 81 11.49 8.09 1.82
CA PRO A 81 10.79 7.35 2.85
C PRO A 81 10.69 8.18 4.13
N SER A 82 9.49 8.36 4.63
CA SER A 82 9.23 9.13 5.85
C SER A 82 8.07 8.54 6.65
N LEU A 83 8.04 8.84 7.94
CA LEU A 83 6.92 8.45 8.81
C LEU A 83 5.61 9.04 8.30
N ARG A 84 5.62 10.27 7.81
CA ARG A 84 4.45 10.95 7.27
C ARG A 84 3.88 10.21 6.05
N LEU A 85 4.72 9.94 5.05
CA LEU A 85 4.29 9.21 3.84
C LEU A 85 3.79 7.81 4.18
N GLY A 86 4.47 7.09 5.09
CA GLY A 86 4.00 5.78 5.53
C GLY A 86 2.63 5.81 6.22
N ARG A 87 2.33 6.87 7.00
CA ARG A 87 1.01 7.04 7.61
C ARG A 87 -0.08 7.33 6.58
N PHE A 88 0.21 8.21 5.59
CA PHE A 88 -0.71 8.46 4.49
C PHE A 88 -0.99 7.20 3.66
N ASP A 89 0.05 6.42 3.38
CA ASP A 89 -0.08 5.15 2.68
C ASP A 89 -0.93 4.16 3.49
N GLY A 90 -0.66 4.00 4.78
CA GLY A 90 -1.45 3.15 5.67
C GLY A 90 -2.93 3.54 5.71
N PHE A 91 -3.25 4.84 5.68
CA PHE A 91 -4.63 5.30 5.56
C PHE A 91 -5.24 4.94 4.20
N GLY A 92 -4.50 5.16 3.11
CA GLY A 92 -4.95 4.79 1.75
C GLY A 92 -5.27 3.30 1.64
N ARG A 93 -4.46 2.44 2.26
CA ARG A 93 -4.69 0.98 2.31
C ARG A 93 -5.97 0.59 3.03
N LEU A 94 -6.30 1.26 4.13
CA LEU A 94 -7.55 1.01 4.83
C LEU A 94 -8.76 1.40 3.97
N LEU A 95 -8.65 2.49 3.17
CA LEU A 95 -9.68 2.84 2.19
C LEU A 95 -9.76 1.81 1.07
N PHE A 96 -8.65 1.32 0.55
CA PHE A 96 -8.64 0.25 -0.46
C PHE A 96 -9.25 -1.03 0.10
N ALA A 97 -8.87 -1.44 1.31
CA ALA A 97 -9.47 -2.59 1.98
C ALA A 97 -10.98 -2.45 2.15
N PHE A 98 -11.46 -1.24 2.48
CA PHE A 98 -12.89 -0.95 2.56
C PHE A 98 -13.60 -1.16 1.21
N TRP A 99 -13.05 -0.62 0.11
CA TRP A 99 -13.66 -0.77 -1.21
C TRP A 99 -13.54 -2.19 -1.77
N ILE A 100 -12.45 -2.89 -1.48
CA ILE A 100 -12.30 -4.31 -1.81
C ILE A 100 -13.35 -5.13 -1.05
N GLY A 101 -13.51 -4.87 0.25
CA GLY A 101 -14.52 -5.53 1.07
C GLY A 101 -15.94 -5.30 0.58
N TRP A 102 -16.26 -4.06 0.18
CA TRP A 102 -17.54 -3.75 -0.45
C TRP A 102 -17.74 -4.54 -1.76
N ALA A 103 -16.73 -4.58 -2.64
CA ALA A 103 -16.82 -5.33 -3.89
C ALA A 103 -17.01 -6.83 -3.65
N MET A 104 -16.43 -7.38 -2.58
CA MET A 104 -16.65 -8.79 -2.20
C MET A 104 -18.07 -9.09 -1.71
N LEU A 105 -18.76 -8.09 -1.16
CA LEU A 105 -20.15 -8.23 -0.72
C LEU A 105 -21.13 -8.12 -1.90
N GLU A 106 -20.78 -7.31 -2.90
CA GLU A 106 -21.64 -7.07 -4.08
C GLU A 106 -21.45 -8.10 -5.18
N ALA A 107 -20.27 -8.71 -5.25
CA ALA A 107 -19.91 -9.65 -6.31
C ALA A 107 -19.29 -10.93 -5.72
N ASP A 108 -19.57 -12.06 -6.35
CA ASP A 108 -19.01 -13.36 -5.95
C ASP A 108 -17.55 -13.48 -6.42
N MET A 109 -16.65 -12.79 -5.70
CA MET A 109 -15.24 -12.63 -6.05
C MET A 109 -14.30 -13.04 -4.91
N PRO A 110 -14.26 -14.33 -4.52
CA PRO A 110 -13.39 -14.79 -3.44
C PRO A 110 -11.89 -14.55 -3.71
N VAL A 111 -11.47 -14.40 -4.97
CA VAL A 111 -10.09 -14.05 -5.31
C VAL A 111 -9.64 -12.73 -4.71
N LEU A 112 -10.54 -11.83 -4.38
CA LEU A 112 -10.21 -10.53 -3.77
C LEU A 112 -9.59 -10.64 -2.36
N TRP A 113 -9.69 -11.81 -1.70
CA TRP A 113 -8.93 -12.05 -0.48
C TRP A 113 -7.41 -11.93 -0.67
N LEU A 114 -6.91 -12.22 -1.87
CA LEU A 114 -5.48 -12.05 -2.21
C LEU A 114 -5.02 -10.59 -2.13
N PHE A 115 -5.95 -9.65 -2.25
CA PHE A 115 -5.69 -8.22 -2.16
C PHE A 115 -6.08 -7.68 -0.78
N LEU A 116 -7.24 -8.07 -0.25
CA LEU A 116 -7.76 -7.57 1.02
C LEU A 116 -6.82 -7.86 2.19
N VAL A 117 -6.33 -9.09 2.30
CA VAL A 117 -5.46 -9.49 3.42
C VAL A 117 -4.15 -8.69 3.46
N PRO A 118 -3.40 -8.54 2.35
CA PRO A 118 -2.21 -7.70 2.33
C PRO A 118 -2.50 -6.22 2.60
N GLU A 119 -3.60 -5.66 2.08
CA GLU A 119 -3.96 -4.26 2.35
C GLU A 119 -4.19 -4.01 3.84
N LEU A 120 -4.92 -4.89 4.51
CA LEU A 120 -5.13 -4.82 5.95
C LEU A 120 -3.81 -4.99 6.72
N PHE A 121 -3.00 -5.97 6.32
CA PHE A 121 -1.71 -6.22 6.97
C PHE A 121 -0.79 -4.99 6.90
N TRP A 122 -0.53 -4.47 5.69
CA TRP A 122 0.33 -3.30 5.52
C TRP A 122 -0.29 -2.04 6.10
N GLY A 123 -1.61 -1.87 5.98
CA GLY A 123 -2.33 -0.77 6.59
C GLY A 123 -2.10 -0.71 8.10
N VAL A 124 -2.32 -1.82 8.81
CA VAL A 124 -2.07 -1.91 10.27
C VAL A 124 -0.59 -1.75 10.59
N ALA A 125 0.31 -2.42 9.85
CA ALA A 125 1.75 -2.37 10.11
C ALA A 125 2.31 -0.94 10.02
N GLN A 126 1.83 -0.12 9.09
CA GLN A 126 2.26 1.27 8.92
C GLN A 126 1.72 2.23 10.01
N TRP A 127 0.73 1.81 10.77
CA TRP A 127 0.24 2.53 11.94
C TRP A 127 0.90 2.08 13.25
N TRP A 128 1.84 1.14 13.18
CA TRP A 128 2.55 0.69 14.38
C TRP A 128 3.27 1.85 15.08
N PRO A 129 3.27 1.89 16.42
CA PRO A 129 3.95 2.93 17.18
C PRO A 129 5.45 3.01 16.84
N VAL A 130 5.96 4.24 16.68
CA VAL A 130 7.38 4.50 16.44
C VAL A 130 7.96 5.22 17.65
N ALA A 131 9.09 4.74 18.15
CA ALA A 131 9.80 5.38 19.25
C ALA A 131 10.23 6.79 18.83
N GLN A 132 9.97 7.78 19.67
CA GLN A 132 10.53 9.11 19.48
C GLN A 132 12.05 9.02 19.66
N ALA A 133 12.83 9.65 18.77
CA ALA A 133 14.25 9.82 18.99
C ALA A 133 14.38 10.61 20.30
N SER A 134 15.05 10.03 21.30
CA SER A 134 15.36 10.74 22.55
C SER A 134 16.14 11.99 22.15
N GLY A 135 15.48 13.14 22.22
CA GLY A 135 16.13 14.42 22.02
C GLY A 135 17.33 14.48 22.97
N SER A 136 18.54 14.61 22.44
CA SER A 136 19.68 14.97 23.23
C SER A 136 19.34 16.30 23.94
N ASN A 137 19.02 16.25 25.23
CA ASN A 137 19.06 17.42 26.09
C ASN A 137 20.48 17.92 26.07
N THR A 138 20.85 18.74 25.09
CA THR A 138 22.01 19.59 25.18
C THR A 138 21.70 20.59 26.29
N PRO A 139 22.41 20.58 27.41
CA PRO A 139 22.20 21.59 28.42
C PRO A 139 22.45 22.94 27.78
N ARG A 140 21.44 23.81 27.81
CA ARG A 140 21.56 25.21 27.41
C ARG A 140 22.62 25.81 28.30
N ALA A 141 23.85 25.99 27.76
CA ALA A 141 24.92 26.65 28.47
C ALA A 141 24.38 27.99 29.03
N ALA A 142 24.30 28.07 30.34
CA ALA A 142 23.97 29.30 31.03
C ALA A 142 25.03 30.32 30.63
N PHE A 143 24.65 31.31 29.84
CA PHE A 143 25.43 32.53 29.67
C PHE A 143 25.46 33.23 31.02
N THR A 144 26.51 32.97 31.80
CA THR A 144 26.86 33.87 32.89
C THR A 144 27.42 35.13 32.27
N SER A 145 26.62 36.18 32.29
CA SER A 145 27.06 37.54 32.11
C SER A 145 27.87 37.92 33.36
N ASP A 146 29.15 37.90 33.27
CA ASP A 146 30.00 38.64 34.20
C ASP A 146 30.39 39.95 33.53
N ILE A 147 30.14 41.00 34.27
CA ILE A 147 30.32 42.44 34.05
C ILE A 147 31.77 42.80 33.77
#